data_083dfff499037c8703ac5b3217a693ed
#
_entry.id   083dfff499037c8703ac5b3217a693ed
#
_cell.length_a   1.000
_cell.length_b   1.000
_cell.length_c   1.000
_cell.angle_alpha   90.00
_cell.angle_beta   90.00
_cell.angle_gamma   90.00
#
_symmetry.space_group_name_H-M   'P 1'
#
loop_
_entity.id
_entity.type
_entity.pdbx_description
1 polymer ?
#
loop_
_entity_poly.entity_id
_entity_poly.type
_entity_poly.pdbx_seq_one_letter_code
_entity_poly.pdbx_strand_id
1 'polypeptide(L)'
;MLKKLLTVGLALTMMFAVTACSSKDSDSDKPNDNNTSDNTKQERPFTESNGLIKYFTINDEKICLPETVGEYVKYLEKIGTKVELGDTGKSVDEAPKVDAGGISSMVAYLKVYLDDSDWQWFGIRYENDTDKKQSVADCKVTQITLDYDTITEEENHHSIKTIVFVTQNGELPMNGKTTSHKNIFKMLGNPGQNTDGHLHYTDDQGYKYEFVTENIKGILTRVAITYPTN
;
A
#
# COMPACT_ATOMS: atom_id res chain seq x y z
N MET A 1 -52.22 -23.69 6.44
CA MET A 1 -52.69 -22.44 5.80
C MET A 1 -51.52 -21.84 5.07
N LEU A 2 -51.59 -21.82 3.73
CA LEU A 2 -50.60 -21.29 2.81
C LEU A 2 -50.69 -19.76 2.76
N LYS A 3 -49.56 -19.02 2.80
CA LYS A 3 -49.47 -17.70 2.18
C LYS A 3 -48.16 -17.57 1.42
N LYS A 4 -48.30 -17.57 0.12
CA LYS A 4 -47.30 -17.18 -0.88
C LYS A 4 -47.05 -15.67 -0.78
N LEU A 5 -45.79 -15.25 -0.87
CA LEU A 5 -45.46 -13.87 -1.18
C LEU A 5 -44.43 -13.84 -2.32
N LEU A 6 -44.80 -13.12 -3.36
CA LEU A 6 -44.10 -12.90 -4.60
C LEU A 6 -42.80 -12.13 -4.39
N THR A 7 -41.76 -12.58 -5.05
CA THR A 7 -40.50 -11.83 -5.25
C THR A 7 -40.60 -11.12 -6.60
N VAL A 8 -40.54 -9.78 -6.59
CA VAL A 8 -40.40 -8.96 -7.80
C VAL A 8 -38.93 -8.67 -7.99
N GLY A 9 -38.37 -9.23 -9.07
CA GLY A 9 -37.03 -8.90 -9.52
C GLY A 9 -37.01 -7.58 -10.30
N LEU A 10 -36.06 -6.72 -9.95
CA LEU A 10 -35.77 -5.51 -10.71
C LEU A 10 -34.36 -5.66 -11.34
N ALA A 11 -34.35 -5.99 -12.63
CA ALA A 11 -33.14 -6.01 -13.43
C ALA A 11 -32.84 -4.59 -13.93
N LEU A 12 -31.71 -4.03 -13.48
CA LEU A 12 -31.20 -2.74 -13.98
C LEU A 12 -30.12 -3.02 -15.02
N THR A 13 -30.50 -2.92 -16.31
CA THR A 13 -29.58 -2.96 -17.45
C THR A 13 -28.96 -1.58 -17.64
N MET A 14 -27.65 -1.43 -17.38
CA MET A 14 -26.89 -0.25 -17.80
C MET A 14 -26.31 -0.48 -19.20
N MET A 15 -26.82 0.29 -20.17
CA MET A 15 -26.27 0.39 -21.52
C MET A 15 -25.01 1.27 -21.49
N PHE A 16 -23.88 0.73 -21.91
CA PHE A 16 -22.70 1.53 -22.24
C PHE A 16 -22.81 2.03 -23.67
N ALA A 17 -22.94 3.35 -23.82
CA ALA A 17 -22.83 4.01 -25.11
C ALA A 17 -21.34 4.21 -25.45
N VAL A 18 -20.87 3.50 -26.46
CA VAL A 18 -19.56 3.71 -27.08
C VAL A 18 -19.73 4.79 -28.14
N THR A 19 -19.18 5.98 -27.89
CA THR A 19 -19.09 7.04 -28.92
C THR A 19 -17.72 6.96 -29.58
N ALA A 20 -17.69 6.44 -30.80
CA ALA A 20 -16.56 6.55 -31.71
C ALA A 20 -16.58 7.95 -32.34
N CYS A 21 -15.53 8.75 -32.16
CA CYS A 21 -15.30 9.97 -32.93
C CYS A 21 -14.30 9.68 -34.06
N SER A 22 -14.83 9.78 -35.26
CA SER A 22 -14.12 9.77 -36.54
C SER A 22 -13.51 11.15 -36.81
N SER A 23 -12.28 11.14 -37.30
CA SER A 23 -11.49 12.27 -37.80
C SER A 23 -12.11 12.97 -38.99
N LYS A 24 -11.99 14.31 -39.10
CA LYS A 24 -11.82 15.03 -40.37
C LYS A 24 -11.08 16.35 -40.15
N ASP A 25 -10.08 16.54 -41.03
CA ASP A 25 -9.23 17.69 -41.20
C ASP A 25 -9.98 18.99 -41.56
N SER A 26 -9.47 20.13 -41.15
CA SER A 26 -9.02 21.25 -42.01
C SER A 26 -8.69 22.52 -41.23
N ASP A 27 -7.53 23.06 -41.55
CA ASP A 27 -6.91 24.39 -41.46
C ASP A 27 -7.69 25.60 -40.88
N SER A 28 -7.08 26.33 -39.96
CA SER A 28 -6.46 27.65 -40.14
C SER A 28 -6.31 28.46 -38.84
N ASP A 29 -5.07 28.90 -38.64
CA ASP A 29 -4.59 30.17 -38.08
C ASP A 29 -5.18 30.84 -36.83
N LYS A 30 -4.30 30.92 -35.88
CA LYS A 30 -3.77 32.02 -35.03
C LYS A 30 -4.03 31.96 -33.51
N PRO A 31 -3.08 32.52 -32.74
CA PRO A 31 -2.81 32.07 -31.38
C PRO A 31 -3.62 32.87 -30.36
N ASN A 32 -4.04 32.20 -29.30
CA ASN A 32 -4.44 32.90 -28.09
C ASN A 32 -3.78 32.19 -26.89
N ASP A 33 -2.74 32.87 -26.37
CA ASP A 33 -2.13 32.58 -25.08
C ASP A 33 -3.18 32.66 -23.97
N ASN A 34 -3.55 31.54 -23.40
CA ASN A 34 -4.01 31.45 -22.03
C ASN A 34 -3.63 30.06 -21.49
N ASN A 35 -2.39 30.01 -21.01
CA ASN A 35 -1.82 28.87 -20.33
C ASN A 35 -2.33 28.84 -18.89
N THR A 36 -3.56 28.40 -18.69
CA THR A 36 -4.02 27.94 -17.40
C THR A 36 -3.72 26.44 -17.34
N SER A 37 -2.54 26.11 -16.83
CA SER A 37 -2.18 24.75 -16.47
C SER A 37 -3.10 24.30 -15.34
N ASP A 38 -4.21 23.73 -15.74
CA ASP A 38 -5.06 22.94 -14.84
C ASP A 38 -4.36 21.59 -14.62
N ASN A 39 -3.42 21.60 -13.68
CA ASN A 39 -2.72 20.40 -13.19
C ASN A 39 -3.68 19.62 -12.28
N THR A 40 -4.79 19.18 -12.80
CA THR A 40 -5.54 18.07 -12.24
C THR A 40 -4.67 16.84 -12.45
N LYS A 41 -3.83 16.51 -11.47
CA LYS A 41 -3.19 15.20 -11.37
C LYS A 41 -4.33 14.18 -11.43
N GLN A 42 -4.48 13.54 -12.58
CA GLN A 42 -5.45 12.46 -12.77
C GLN A 42 -5.01 11.34 -11.82
N GLU A 43 -5.78 11.12 -10.75
CA GLU A 43 -5.50 10.02 -9.82
C GLU A 43 -5.53 8.72 -10.63
N ARG A 44 -4.39 8.06 -10.73
CA ARG A 44 -4.34 6.73 -11.35
C ARG A 44 -5.19 5.80 -10.50
N PRO A 45 -6.04 4.98 -11.12
CA PRO A 45 -6.78 3.97 -10.37
C PRO A 45 -5.75 3.04 -9.72
N PHE A 46 -5.88 2.83 -8.41
CA PHE A 46 -5.03 1.93 -7.65
C PHE A 46 -5.14 0.52 -8.21
N THR A 47 -4.04 -0.02 -8.71
CA THR A 47 -4.00 -1.33 -9.35
C THR A 47 -3.45 -2.37 -8.37
N GLU A 48 -4.12 -3.52 -8.27
CA GLU A 48 -3.62 -4.65 -7.51
C GLU A 48 -2.33 -5.17 -8.12
N SER A 49 -1.37 -5.56 -7.26
CA SER A 49 -0.16 -6.24 -7.72
C SER A 49 -0.51 -7.63 -8.28
N ASN A 50 0.20 -8.05 -9.32
CA ASN A 50 0.17 -9.44 -9.80
C ASN A 50 1.16 -10.34 -9.06
N GLY A 51 1.91 -9.80 -8.07
CA GLY A 51 2.86 -10.54 -7.27
C GLY A 51 2.24 -11.49 -6.24
N LEU A 52 3.06 -12.04 -5.35
CA LEU A 52 2.60 -12.93 -4.26
C LEU A 52 1.59 -12.24 -3.35
N ILE A 53 1.80 -10.97 -3.03
CA ILE A 53 0.84 -10.12 -2.31
C ILE A 53 0.21 -9.18 -3.33
N LYS A 54 -1.10 -9.27 -3.49
CA LYS A 54 -1.87 -8.39 -4.37
C LYS A 54 -2.07 -7.01 -3.76
N TYR A 55 -2.46 -7.00 -2.49
CA TYR A 55 -2.65 -5.84 -1.64
C TYR A 55 -2.72 -6.32 -0.19
N PHE A 56 -2.77 -5.41 0.75
CA PHE A 56 -3.09 -5.72 2.13
C PHE A 56 -4.21 -4.82 2.63
N THR A 57 -4.85 -5.20 3.73
CA THR A 57 -5.85 -4.37 4.38
C THR A 57 -5.40 -4.02 5.79
N ILE A 58 -5.79 -2.84 6.27
CA ILE A 58 -5.65 -2.40 7.65
C ILE A 58 -7.05 -1.98 8.10
N ASN A 59 -7.61 -2.66 9.10
CA ASN A 59 -9.00 -2.46 9.54
C ASN A 59 -9.98 -2.45 8.36
N ASP A 60 -9.86 -3.41 7.45
CA ASP A 60 -10.65 -3.57 6.22
C ASP A 60 -10.41 -2.51 5.13
N GLU A 61 -9.65 -1.44 5.40
CA GLU A 61 -9.26 -0.48 4.36
C GLU A 61 -8.17 -1.06 3.46
N LYS A 62 -8.46 -1.10 2.15
CA LYS A 62 -7.57 -1.69 1.15
C LYS A 62 -6.40 -0.76 0.82
N ILE A 63 -5.19 -1.32 0.89
CA ILE A 63 -3.93 -0.66 0.55
C ILE A 63 -3.23 -1.48 -0.53
N CYS A 64 -3.17 -0.96 -1.75
CA CYS A 64 -2.35 -1.52 -2.82
C CYS A 64 -0.88 -1.17 -2.58
N LEU A 65 0.05 -1.88 -3.22
CA LEU A 65 1.47 -1.59 -3.07
C LEU A 65 1.77 -0.22 -3.69
N PRO A 66 2.14 0.80 -2.88
CA PRO A 66 2.34 2.15 -3.37
C PRO A 66 3.64 2.27 -4.18
N GLU A 67 3.64 3.05 -5.27
CA GLU A 67 4.85 3.33 -6.04
C GLU A 67 5.66 4.48 -5.42
N THR A 68 4.98 5.46 -4.82
CA THR A 68 5.61 6.63 -4.19
C THR A 68 5.23 6.78 -2.73
N VAL A 69 6.04 7.53 -1.99
CA VAL A 69 5.76 7.84 -0.58
C VAL A 69 4.42 8.56 -0.44
N GLY A 70 4.12 9.51 -1.34
CA GLY A 70 2.86 10.25 -1.32
C GLY A 70 1.63 9.37 -1.57
N GLU A 71 1.75 8.34 -2.41
CA GLU A 71 0.68 7.33 -2.55
C GLU A 71 0.47 6.54 -1.27
N TYR A 72 1.55 6.13 -0.61
CA TYR A 72 1.44 5.42 0.67
C TYR A 72 0.77 6.28 1.74
N VAL A 73 1.18 7.55 1.85
CA VAL A 73 0.56 8.51 2.77
C VAL A 73 -0.94 8.63 2.52
N LYS A 74 -1.39 8.78 1.26
CA LYS A 74 -2.82 8.85 0.91
C LYS A 74 -3.61 7.61 1.33
N TYR A 75 -3.01 6.42 1.30
CA TYR A 75 -3.66 5.23 1.84
C TYR A 75 -3.76 5.27 3.36
N LEU A 76 -2.67 5.68 4.03
CA LEU A 76 -2.62 5.76 5.48
C LEU A 76 -3.55 6.86 6.05
N GLU A 77 -3.78 7.94 5.30
CA GLU A 77 -4.76 8.98 5.63
C GLU A 77 -6.22 8.50 5.62
N LYS A 78 -6.51 7.35 5.00
CA LYS A 78 -7.84 6.74 5.08
C LYS A 78 -8.08 6.00 6.40
N ILE A 79 -7.01 5.55 7.06
CA ILE A 79 -7.09 4.85 8.34
C ILE A 79 -6.78 5.76 9.54
N GLY A 80 -6.19 6.92 9.30
CA GLY A 80 -5.80 7.88 10.32
C GLY A 80 -6.20 9.31 9.97
N THR A 81 -6.04 10.21 10.92
CA THR A 81 -6.39 11.62 10.79
C THR A 81 -5.23 12.48 10.28
N LYS A 82 -3.99 11.99 10.44
CA LYS A 82 -2.77 12.70 10.07
C LYS A 82 -1.62 11.71 9.87
N VAL A 83 -0.74 11.98 8.90
CA VAL A 83 0.48 11.20 8.64
C VAL A 83 1.68 12.13 8.63
N GLU A 84 2.74 11.77 9.36
CA GLU A 84 3.98 12.52 9.46
C GLU A 84 5.19 11.60 9.26
N LEU A 85 6.32 12.17 8.81
CA LEU A 85 7.61 11.50 8.89
C LEU A 85 8.09 11.48 10.34
N GLY A 86 8.38 10.29 10.84
CA GLY A 86 8.69 10.08 12.25
C GLY A 86 9.96 10.75 12.73
N ASP A 87 10.95 10.94 11.86
CA ASP A 87 12.22 11.58 12.17
C ASP A 87 12.11 13.11 12.23
N THR A 88 11.22 13.72 11.46
CA THR A 88 11.07 15.16 11.37
C THR A 88 9.82 15.71 12.05
N GLY A 89 8.80 14.87 12.24
CA GLY A 89 7.46 15.27 12.71
C GLY A 89 6.75 16.21 11.73
N LYS A 90 7.12 16.17 10.46
CA LYS A 90 6.53 16.98 9.39
C LYS A 90 5.76 16.09 8.42
N SER A 91 4.81 16.70 7.70
CA SER A 91 4.22 16.03 6.54
C SER A 91 5.29 15.75 5.47
N VAL A 92 5.04 14.79 4.60
CA VAL A 92 5.98 14.43 3.53
C VAL A 92 6.21 15.58 2.54
N ASP A 93 5.25 16.50 2.40
CA ASP A 93 5.35 17.68 1.55
C ASP A 93 6.18 18.80 2.16
N GLU A 94 6.21 18.90 3.51
CA GLU A 94 6.97 19.91 4.26
C GLU A 94 8.37 19.42 4.66
N ALA A 95 8.66 18.15 4.46
CA ALA A 95 9.94 17.56 4.77
C ALA A 95 11.05 18.11 3.86
N PRO A 96 12.32 18.09 4.31
CA PRO A 96 13.45 18.44 3.46
C PRO A 96 13.46 17.60 2.19
N LYS A 97 13.71 18.25 1.05
CA LYS A 97 13.84 17.55 -0.23
C LYS A 97 15.01 16.57 -0.23
N VAL A 98 14.82 15.44 -0.87
CA VAL A 98 15.83 14.41 -1.05
C VAL A 98 16.73 14.77 -2.25
N ASP A 99 18.06 14.71 -2.07
CA ASP A 99 19.02 14.95 -3.13
C ASP A 99 18.89 13.91 -4.26
N ALA A 100 19.38 14.27 -5.46
CA ALA A 100 19.47 13.36 -6.60
C ALA A 100 20.20 12.05 -6.23
N GLY A 101 19.62 10.91 -6.52
CA GLY A 101 20.14 9.59 -6.14
C GLY A 101 20.18 9.33 -4.64
N GLY A 102 19.57 10.20 -3.83
CA GLY A 102 19.50 10.05 -2.37
C GLY A 102 18.54 8.93 -1.99
N ILE A 103 18.96 8.13 -1.02
CA ILE A 103 18.15 7.05 -0.43
C ILE A 103 17.92 7.34 1.05
N SER A 104 16.81 6.86 1.60
CA SER A 104 16.66 6.79 3.04
C SER A 104 17.67 5.78 3.59
N SER A 105 18.63 6.23 4.39
CA SER A 105 19.75 5.40 4.87
C SER A 105 19.33 4.29 5.85
N MET A 106 18.16 4.43 6.46
CA MET A 106 17.54 3.45 7.36
C MET A 106 16.06 3.34 7.02
N VAL A 107 15.37 2.38 7.63
CA VAL A 107 13.91 2.35 7.58
C VAL A 107 13.42 3.65 8.21
N ALA A 108 12.86 4.53 7.38
CA ALA A 108 12.12 5.67 7.86
C ALA A 108 10.75 5.18 8.35
N TYR A 109 10.12 5.94 9.24
CA TYR A 109 8.80 5.60 9.74
C TYR A 109 7.81 6.70 9.37
N LEU A 110 6.64 6.29 8.91
CA LEU A 110 5.48 7.14 8.84
C LEU A 110 4.70 6.99 10.14
N LYS A 111 4.52 8.09 10.85
CA LYS A 111 3.69 8.16 12.05
C LYS A 111 2.27 8.50 11.63
N VAL A 112 1.36 7.58 11.87
CA VAL A 112 -0.06 7.72 11.53
C VAL A 112 -0.84 7.97 12.82
N TYR A 113 -1.48 9.10 12.93
CA TYR A 113 -2.36 9.43 14.05
C TYR A 113 -3.75 8.87 13.76
N LEU A 114 -4.19 7.94 14.59
CA LEU A 114 -5.51 7.31 14.47
C LEU A 114 -6.59 8.16 15.15
N ASP A 115 -6.20 8.80 16.25
CA ASP A 115 -6.93 9.87 16.96
C ASP A 115 -5.94 10.79 17.68
N ASP A 116 -6.41 11.69 18.55
CA ASP A 116 -5.58 12.66 19.27
C ASP A 116 -4.57 12.01 20.25
N SER A 117 -4.80 10.77 20.67
CA SER A 117 -4.02 10.04 21.67
C SER A 117 -3.36 8.78 21.16
N ASP A 118 -3.79 8.25 20.00
CA ASP A 118 -3.35 6.99 19.44
C ASP A 118 -2.65 7.20 18.09
N TRP A 119 -1.45 6.65 17.96
CA TRP A 119 -0.66 6.72 16.73
C TRP A 119 0.14 5.45 16.52
N GLN A 120 0.49 5.17 15.25
CA GLN A 120 1.18 3.97 14.81
C GLN A 120 2.36 4.27 13.90
N TRP A 121 3.35 3.40 13.91
CA TRP A 121 4.52 3.44 13.06
C TRP A 121 4.41 2.48 11.89
N PHE A 122 4.58 3.00 10.68
CA PHE A 122 4.67 2.20 9.45
C PHE A 122 6.05 2.39 8.85
N GLY A 123 6.80 1.28 8.72
CA GLY A 123 8.14 1.33 8.16
C GLY A 123 8.12 1.55 6.65
N ILE A 124 9.02 2.42 6.16
CA ILE A 124 9.19 2.70 4.74
C ILE A 124 10.66 2.91 4.41
N ARG A 125 11.08 2.46 3.23
CA ARG A 125 12.30 2.92 2.58
C ARG A 125 11.94 3.54 1.25
N TYR A 126 12.66 4.59 0.88
CA TYR A 126 12.43 5.30 -0.37
C TYR A 126 13.73 5.82 -0.95
N GLU A 127 13.71 6.12 -2.24
CA GLU A 127 14.82 6.70 -2.98
C GLU A 127 14.32 7.81 -3.92
N ASN A 128 15.18 8.78 -4.15
CA ASN A 128 15.04 9.71 -5.26
C ASN A 128 15.83 9.15 -6.44
N ASP A 129 15.16 8.50 -7.37
CA ASP A 129 15.76 7.89 -8.57
C ASP A 129 15.96 8.88 -9.72
N THR A 130 15.78 10.17 -9.45
CA THR A 130 15.96 11.24 -10.44
C THR A 130 17.30 11.95 -10.32
N ASP A 131 17.62 12.80 -11.30
CA ASP A 131 18.84 13.62 -11.36
C ASP A 131 18.71 14.98 -10.62
N LYS A 132 17.58 15.23 -9.95
CA LYS A 132 17.26 16.50 -9.26
C LYS A 132 16.74 16.25 -7.85
N LYS A 133 16.84 17.29 -7.00
CA LYS A 133 16.15 17.26 -5.71
C LYS A 133 14.64 17.19 -5.89
N GLN A 134 13.99 16.28 -5.19
CA GLN A 134 12.53 16.16 -5.18
C GLN A 134 11.97 16.09 -3.78
N SER A 135 10.65 16.29 -3.64
CA SER A 135 9.96 16.13 -2.36
C SER A 135 10.00 14.67 -1.92
N VAL A 136 9.89 14.43 -0.62
CA VAL A 136 9.77 13.05 -0.11
C VAL A 136 8.53 12.37 -0.69
N ALA A 137 7.44 13.09 -0.85
CA ALA A 137 6.19 12.56 -1.42
C ALA A 137 6.37 11.96 -2.83
N ASP A 138 7.27 12.55 -3.63
CA ASP A 138 7.54 12.09 -5.00
C ASP A 138 8.60 10.97 -5.06
N CYS A 139 9.30 10.69 -3.96
CA CYS A 139 10.29 9.62 -3.91
C CYS A 139 9.66 8.24 -4.12
N LYS A 140 10.38 7.38 -4.84
CA LYS A 140 9.99 5.99 -5.10
C LYS A 140 10.10 5.17 -3.83
N VAL A 141 9.07 4.37 -3.54
CA VAL A 141 9.12 3.38 -2.46
C VAL A 141 10.00 2.21 -2.88
N THR A 142 10.95 1.85 -2.02
CA THR A 142 11.81 0.68 -2.24
C THR A 142 11.52 -0.46 -1.27
N GLN A 143 10.91 -0.16 -0.10
CA GLN A 143 10.45 -1.16 0.85
C GLN A 143 9.34 -0.60 1.71
N ILE A 144 8.36 -1.42 2.06
CA ILE A 144 7.43 -1.18 3.15
C ILE A 144 7.59 -2.28 4.20
N THR A 145 7.41 -1.91 5.48
CA THR A 145 7.49 -2.85 6.60
C THR A 145 6.30 -2.64 7.53
N LEU A 146 5.61 -3.73 7.80
CA LEU A 146 4.52 -3.80 8.77
C LEU A 146 4.96 -4.71 9.90
N ASP A 147 5.00 -4.19 11.12
CA ASP A 147 5.39 -4.91 12.32
C ASP A 147 4.19 -4.95 13.27
N TYR A 148 3.74 -6.15 13.61
CA TYR A 148 2.54 -6.34 14.41
C TYR A 148 2.71 -5.80 15.83
N ASP A 149 3.86 -6.07 16.45
CA ASP A 149 4.10 -5.64 17.83
C ASP A 149 4.16 -4.11 17.93
N THR A 150 4.77 -3.46 16.93
CA THR A 150 4.80 -2.00 16.85
C THR A 150 3.42 -1.40 16.58
N ILE A 151 2.55 -2.14 15.89
CA ILE A 151 1.23 -1.64 15.44
C ILE A 151 0.13 -1.97 16.45
N THR A 152 0.29 -3.00 17.30
CA THR A 152 -0.80 -3.55 18.13
C THR A 152 -0.49 -3.70 19.61
N GLU A 153 0.59 -3.10 20.13
CA GLU A 153 0.91 -3.20 21.56
C GLU A 153 -0.26 -2.70 22.42
N GLU A 154 -0.77 -3.59 23.27
CA GLU A 154 -1.98 -3.36 24.09
C GLU A 154 -1.85 -2.18 25.06
N GLU A 155 -0.64 -1.79 25.45
CA GLU A 155 -0.40 -0.71 26.41
C GLU A 155 -0.71 0.69 25.85
N ASN A 156 -0.84 0.84 24.53
CA ASN A 156 -1.02 2.13 23.85
C ASN A 156 -2.40 2.35 23.22
N HIS A 157 -3.41 1.58 23.58
CA HIS A 157 -4.80 1.76 23.12
C HIS A 157 -5.00 1.77 21.60
N HIS A 158 -4.37 0.87 20.88
CA HIS A 158 -4.34 0.90 19.41
C HIS A 158 -5.68 0.58 18.75
N SER A 159 -6.07 1.46 17.83
CA SER A 159 -7.27 1.30 17.00
C SER A 159 -7.07 0.31 15.84
N ILE A 160 -5.83 -0.09 15.53
CA ILE A 160 -5.56 -1.10 14.50
C ILE A 160 -5.70 -2.50 15.11
N LYS A 161 -6.69 -3.23 14.61
CA LYS A 161 -7.03 -4.57 15.12
C LYS A 161 -6.68 -5.68 14.12
N THR A 162 -6.65 -5.37 12.83
CA THR A 162 -6.45 -6.37 11.78
C THR A 162 -5.57 -5.82 10.67
N ILE A 163 -4.57 -6.62 10.30
CA ILE A 163 -3.79 -6.45 9.08
C ILE A 163 -3.90 -7.78 8.33
N VAL A 164 -4.34 -7.75 7.08
CA VAL A 164 -4.50 -8.96 6.28
C VAL A 164 -3.80 -8.77 4.93
N PHE A 165 -2.87 -9.67 4.62
CA PHE A 165 -2.24 -9.74 3.31
C PHE A 165 -3.06 -10.63 2.39
N VAL A 166 -3.50 -10.09 1.26
CA VAL A 166 -4.29 -10.82 0.27
C VAL A 166 -3.36 -11.33 -0.81
N THR A 167 -3.34 -12.66 -0.97
CA THR A 167 -2.52 -13.38 -1.92
C THR A 167 -3.38 -13.97 -3.05
N GLN A 168 -2.76 -14.61 -4.03
CA GLN A 168 -3.51 -15.35 -5.06
C GLN A 168 -4.26 -16.57 -4.48
N ASN A 169 -3.78 -17.14 -3.38
CA ASN A 169 -4.30 -18.38 -2.80
C ASN A 169 -5.14 -18.18 -1.54
N GLY A 170 -5.38 -16.92 -1.13
CA GLY A 170 -6.18 -16.59 0.05
C GLY A 170 -5.55 -15.52 0.91
N GLU A 171 -6.01 -15.42 2.15
CA GLU A 171 -5.68 -14.36 3.09
C GLU A 171 -4.70 -14.84 4.17
N LEU A 172 -3.76 -13.99 4.52
CA LEU A 172 -2.79 -14.16 5.60
C LEU A 172 -2.99 -13.05 6.63
N PRO A 173 -3.81 -13.26 7.67
CA PRO A 173 -4.00 -12.28 8.73
C PRO A 173 -2.74 -12.19 9.62
N MET A 174 -2.23 -10.98 9.84
CA MET A 174 -1.18 -10.69 10.80
C MET A 174 -1.84 -10.17 12.09
N ASN A 175 -2.17 -11.07 12.98
CA ASN A 175 -2.90 -10.77 14.22
C ASN A 175 -2.23 -11.32 15.49
N GLY A 176 -0.96 -11.71 15.39
CA GLY A 176 -0.18 -12.24 16.51
C GLY A 176 -0.68 -13.57 17.09
N LYS A 177 -1.67 -14.23 16.46
CA LYS A 177 -2.36 -15.41 17.05
C LYS A 177 -2.53 -16.59 16.11
N THR A 178 -2.90 -16.36 14.86
CA THR A 178 -3.45 -17.44 14.01
C THR A 178 -2.58 -17.83 12.82
N THR A 179 -1.81 -16.92 12.25
CA THR A 179 -1.03 -17.19 11.05
C THR A 179 0.35 -17.76 11.41
N SER A 180 0.49 -19.05 11.22
CA SER A 180 1.72 -19.81 11.47
C SER A 180 2.51 -20.08 10.19
N HIS A 181 3.75 -20.57 10.30
CA HIS A 181 4.55 -21.09 9.17
C HIS A 181 3.74 -21.99 8.25
N LYS A 182 2.96 -22.91 8.82
CA LYS A 182 2.14 -23.86 8.05
C LYS A 182 1.10 -23.13 7.17
N ASN A 183 0.49 -22.07 7.69
CA ASN A 183 -0.46 -21.25 6.94
C ASN A 183 0.25 -20.50 5.81
N ILE A 184 1.42 -19.90 6.09
CA ILE A 184 2.22 -19.19 5.10
C ILE A 184 2.64 -20.16 3.98
N PHE A 185 3.17 -21.34 4.31
CA PHE A 185 3.58 -22.35 3.31
C PHE A 185 2.39 -22.84 2.46
N LYS A 186 1.21 -23.00 3.09
CA LYS A 186 0.00 -23.39 2.35
C LYS A 186 -0.42 -22.32 1.33
N MET A 187 -0.24 -21.04 1.65
CA MET A 187 -0.66 -19.93 0.79
C MET A 187 0.40 -19.54 -0.25
N LEU A 188 1.67 -19.58 0.12
CA LEU A 188 2.77 -19.07 -0.73
C LEU A 188 3.70 -20.15 -1.25
N GLY A 189 3.52 -21.41 -0.80
CA GLY A 189 4.47 -22.48 -1.08
C GLY A 189 5.70 -22.45 -0.17
N ASN A 190 6.74 -23.20 -0.56
CA ASN A 190 7.98 -23.22 0.20
C ASN A 190 8.78 -21.92 -0.05
N PRO A 191 9.35 -21.30 1.00
CA PRO A 191 10.20 -20.12 0.82
C PRO A 191 11.50 -20.51 0.11
N GLY A 192 12.11 -19.53 -0.58
CA GLY A 192 13.44 -19.68 -1.15
C GLY A 192 14.51 -19.79 -0.06
N GLN A 193 14.28 -19.18 1.10
CA GLN A 193 15.14 -19.28 2.29
C GLN A 193 14.26 -19.27 3.54
N ASN A 194 14.65 -20.10 4.52
CA ASN A 194 14.05 -20.15 5.85
C ASN A 194 15.18 -20.22 6.88
N THR A 195 15.32 -19.17 7.67
CA THR A 195 16.36 -19.07 8.71
C THR A 195 15.74 -18.45 9.96
N ASP A 196 15.72 -19.18 11.04
CA ASP A 196 15.30 -18.71 12.37
C ASP A 196 13.99 -17.92 12.40
N GLY A 197 12.98 -18.43 11.68
CA GLY A 197 11.66 -17.78 11.62
C GLY A 197 11.54 -16.68 10.55
N HIS A 198 12.61 -16.42 9.79
CA HIS A 198 12.59 -15.52 8.62
C HIS A 198 12.35 -16.33 7.35
N LEU A 199 11.21 -16.11 6.72
CA LEU A 199 10.80 -16.76 5.48
C LEU A 199 10.92 -15.79 4.32
N HIS A 200 11.81 -16.08 3.38
CA HIS A 200 12.06 -15.21 2.23
C HIS A 200 11.46 -15.80 0.96
N TYR A 201 10.72 -14.97 0.25
CA TYR A 201 10.13 -15.26 -1.06
C TYR A 201 10.57 -14.22 -2.07
N THR A 202 10.63 -14.61 -3.33
CA THR A 202 10.76 -13.70 -4.47
C THR A 202 9.74 -14.11 -5.51
N ASP A 203 9.00 -13.18 -6.06
CA ASP A 203 8.05 -13.45 -7.12
C ASP A 203 8.64 -13.17 -8.52
N ASP A 204 7.86 -13.50 -9.56
CA ASP A 204 8.26 -13.35 -10.96
C ASP A 204 8.40 -11.89 -11.40
N GLN A 205 7.89 -10.94 -10.60
CA GLN A 205 8.02 -9.51 -10.84
C GLN A 205 9.23 -8.90 -10.13
N GLY A 206 9.96 -9.70 -9.35
CA GLY A 206 11.16 -9.29 -8.63
C GLY A 206 10.89 -8.67 -7.26
N TYR A 207 9.64 -8.66 -6.78
CA TYR A 207 9.38 -8.31 -5.39
C TYR A 207 9.96 -9.36 -4.46
N LYS A 208 10.58 -8.89 -3.37
CA LYS A 208 11.09 -9.75 -2.30
C LYS A 208 10.25 -9.55 -1.05
N TYR A 209 9.85 -10.66 -0.46
CA TYR A 209 9.02 -10.68 0.74
C TYR A 209 9.76 -11.37 1.86
N GLU A 210 9.77 -10.75 3.03
CA GLU A 210 10.24 -11.35 4.26
C GLU A 210 9.08 -11.44 5.24
N PHE A 211 8.70 -12.65 5.63
CA PHE A 211 7.74 -12.92 6.68
C PHE A 211 8.50 -13.36 7.91
N VAL A 212 8.41 -12.59 8.99
CA VAL A 212 9.05 -12.92 10.26
C VAL A 212 8.02 -13.50 11.21
N THR A 213 8.36 -14.60 11.84
CA THR A 213 7.49 -15.29 12.79
C THR A 213 8.22 -15.47 14.10
N GLU A 214 7.46 -15.45 15.21
CA GLU A 214 8.03 -15.79 16.53
C GLU A 214 8.55 -17.22 16.57
N ASN A 215 9.79 -17.40 17.05
CA ASN A 215 10.54 -18.67 17.03
C ASN A 215 9.81 -19.82 17.72
N ILE A 216 9.09 -19.59 18.81
CA ILE A 216 8.46 -20.67 19.62
C ILE A 216 7.14 -21.14 19.05
N LYS A 217 6.33 -20.22 18.50
CA LYS A 217 4.98 -20.51 17.99
C LYS A 217 4.88 -20.45 16.47
N GLY A 218 5.89 -19.88 15.81
CA GLY A 218 5.87 -19.64 14.36
C GLY A 218 4.76 -18.70 13.91
N ILE A 219 4.35 -17.78 14.77
CA ILE A 219 3.26 -16.82 14.50
C ILE A 219 3.83 -15.60 13.77
N LEU A 220 3.15 -15.19 12.71
CA LEU A 220 3.53 -14.04 11.88
C LEU A 220 3.45 -12.74 12.69
N THR A 221 4.59 -12.05 12.83
CA THR A 221 4.71 -10.78 13.56
C THR A 221 5.15 -9.62 12.67
N ARG A 222 5.89 -9.88 11.58
CA ARG A 222 6.35 -8.83 10.67
C ARG A 222 6.32 -9.28 9.22
N VAL A 223 5.99 -8.35 8.34
CA VAL A 223 6.14 -8.52 6.88
C VAL A 223 6.88 -7.32 6.31
N ALA A 224 7.95 -7.58 5.57
CA ALA A 224 8.62 -6.58 4.75
C ALA A 224 8.44 -6.93 3.27
N ILE A 225 8.11 -5.94 2.46
CA ILE A 225 7.95 -6.05 1.01
C ILE A 225 8.96 -5.12 0.36
N THR A 226 9.97 -5.69 -0.29
CA THR A 226 11.00 -4.95 -1.02
C THR A 226 10.65 -4.95 -2.51
N TYR A 227 10.66 -3.77 -3.09
CA TYR A 227 10.31 -3.54 -4.48
C TYR A 227 11.47 -3.97 -5.41
N PRO A 228 11.17 -4.34 -6.66
CA PRO A 228 12.21 -4.65 -7.63
C PRO A 228 13.09 -3.42 -7.87
N THR A 229 14.41 -3.64 -7.90
CA THR A 229 15.37 -2.64 -8.36
C THR A 229 15.45 -2.70 -9.88
N ASN A 230 15.24 -1.59 -10.54
CA ASN A 230 15.45 -1.46 -12.00
C ASN A 230 16.93 -1.56 -12.35
#